data_e478ddfa8490288447d1cd715f3a9909
#
_entry.id   e478ddfa8490288447d1cd715f3a9909
#
_cell.length_a   1.000
_cell.length_b   1.000
_cell.length_c   1.000
_cell.angle_alpha   90.00
_cell.angle_beta   90.00
_cell.angle_gamma   90.00
#
_symmetry.space_group_name_H-M   'P 1'
#
loop_
_entity.id
_entity.type
_entity.pdbx_description
1 polymer ?
#
loop_
_entity_poly.entity_id
_entity_poly.type
_entity_poly.pdbx_seq_one_letter_code
_entity_poly.pdbx_strand_id
1 'polypeptide(L)'
;MIAVPSPVATGGLVFLSSGHNLMRPQPIIAVRAEACGDITPANDQRQTEGVAWWRSMGGPYVTSPIAIDRYLYVPLDRGTLTCYEALTGQVVYERQPLGSRNTITASPVAADGRIYIRTEDGECYVVRPGPQFEILAVNKLDETFCASAAVSGGRLFLRGRKHLYCIGK
;
A
#
# COMPACT_ATOMS: atom_id res chain seq x y z
N MET A 1 -15.89 10.10 6.23
CA MET A 1 -14.86 9.28 5.55
C MET A 1 -13.63 10.15 5.40
N ILE A 2 -12.45 9.66 5.71
CA ILE A 2 -11.20 10.42 5.61
C ILE A 2 -10.36 9.72 4.55
N ALA A 3 -9.95 10.45 3.50
CA ALA A 3 -9.02 9.96 2.49
C ALA A 3 -7.61 10.41 2.87
N VAL A 4 -6.82 9.51 3.46
CA VAL A 4 -5.43 9.76 3.85
C VAL A 4 -4.45 9.20 2.82
N PRO A 5 -4.67 7.99 2.27
CA PRO A 5 -3.75 7.40 1.30
C PRO A 5 -3.64 8.24 0.04
N SER A 6 -2.42 8.43 -0.45
CA SER A 6 -2.19 9.08 -1.74
C SER A 6 -2.63 8.15 -2.88
N PRO A 7 -3.21 8.70 -3.95
CA PRO A 7 -3.48 7.93 -5.17
C PRO A 7 -2.18 7.37 -5.77
N VAL A 8 -2.26 6.16 -6.32
CA VAL A 8 -1.17 5.56 -7.09
C VAL A 8 -1.68 5.13 -8.45
N ALA A 9 -0.80 5.05 -9.44
CA ALA A 9 -1.21 4.74 -10.81
C ALA A 9 -0.31 3.67 -11.44
N THR A 10 -0.92 2.77 -12.20
CA THR A 10 -0.25 1.83 -13.11
C THR A 10 -1.24 1.31 -14.16
N GLY A 11 -0.75 0.90 -15.32
CA GLY A 11 -1.55 0.23 -16.36
C GLY A 11 -2.77 1.02 -16.85
N GLY A 12 -2.71 2.37 -16.89
CA GLY A 12 -3.83 3.23 -17.28
C GLY A 12 -4.92 3.36 -16.21
N LEU A 13 -4.66 2.92 -14.99
CA LEU A 13 -5.57 3.03 -13.85
C LEU A 13 -4.96 3.89 -12.74
N VAL A 14 -5.83 4.61 -12.04
CA VAL A 14 -5.54 5.34 -10.81
C VAL A 14 -6.27 4.67 -9.65
N PHE A 15 -5.54 4.29 -8.62
CA PHE A 15 -6.08 3.62 -7.45
C PHE A 15 -6.30 4.63 -6.34
N LEU A 16 -7.52 4.67 -5.87
CA LEU A 16 -7.96 5.52 -4.77
C LEU A 16 -8.39 4.64 -3.61
N SER A 17 -8.05 5.04 -2.41
CA SER A 17 -8.53 4.38 -1.21
C SER A 17 -8.90 5.39 -0.15
N SER A 18 -9.81 5.01 0.71
CA SER A 18 -10.13 5.79 1.88
C SER A 18 -10.36 4.85 3.05
N GLY A 19 -9.88 5.23 4.21
CA GLY A 19 -10.07 4.48 5.43
C GLY A 19 -10.74 5.31 6.49
N HIS A 20 -11.33 4.64 7.42
CA HIS A 20 -11.73 5.15 8.71
C HIS A 20 -11.83 3.94 9.63
N ASN A 21 -11.80 4.15 10.91
CA ASN A 21 -11.73 3.12 11.95
C ASN A 21 -12.49 1.81 11.60
N LEU A 22 -12.28 0.78 12.40
CA LEU A 22 -12.66 -0.62 12.26
C LEU A 22 -14.16 -0.92 11.96
N MET A 23 -15.03 0.09 12.00
CA MET A 23 -16.49 -0.08 11.85
C MET A 23 -17.04 0.45 10.52
N ARG A 24 -16.21 0.91 9.59
CA ARG A 24 -16.66 1.49 8.33
C ARG A 24 -15.98 0.84 7.12
N PRO A 25 -16.63 0.88 5.96
CA PRO A 25 -16.01 0.42 4.72
C PRO A 25 -14.64 1.08 4.51
N GLN A 26 -13.67 0.28 4.09
CA GLN A 26 -12.34 0.72 3.66
C GLN A 26 -12.21 0.41 2.16
N PRO A 27 -12.83 1.21 1.30
CA PRO A 27 -12.88 0.92 -0.12
C PRO A 27 -11.50 1.12 -0.77
N ILE A 28 -11.31 0.37 -1.84
CA ILE A 28 -10.27 0.60 -2.82
C ILE A 28 -10.92 0.57 -4.20
N ILE A 29 -10.62 1.56 -5.02
CA ILE A 29 -11.28 1.83 -6.29
C ILE A 29 -10.21 2.04 -7.35
N ALA A 30 -10.34 1.37 -8.48
CA ALA A 30 -9.53 1.58 -9.67
C ALA A 30 -10.32 2.41 -10.69
N VAL A 31 -9.86 3.60 -10.96
CA VAL A 31 -10.45 4.53 -11.93
C VAL A 31 -9.61 4.54 -13.19
N ARG A 32 -10.23 4.57 -14.36
CA ARG A 32 -9.52 4.71 -15.63
C ARG A 32 -8.90 6.10 -15.73
N ALA A 33 -7.65 6.19 -16.14
CA ALA A 33 -6.93 7.46 -16.18
C ALA A 33 -7.55 8.48 -17.16
N GLU A 34 -8.23 7.99 -18.19
CA GLU A 34 -8.95 8.78 -19.18
C GLU A 34 -10.37 9.18 -18.76
N ALA A 35 -10.87 8.67 -17.64
CA ALA A 35 -12.22 8.95 -17.17
C ALA A 35 -12.39 10.46 -16.85
N CYS A 36 -13.50 11.03 -17.28
CA CYS A 36 -13.85 12.41 -17.05
C CYS A 36 -15.33 12.56 -16.67
N GLY A 37 -15.67 13.73 -16.11
CA GLY A 37 -17.02 14.00 -15.63
C GLY A 37 -17.38 13.27 -14.33
N ASP A 38 -18.66 13.06 -14.10
CA ASP A 38 -19.14 12.31 -12.94
C ASP A 38 -19.08 10.82 -13.21
N ILE A 39 -18.15 10.14 -12.57
CA ILE A 39 -17.92 8.70 -12.67
C ILE A 39 -18.54 7.93 -11.50
N THR A 40 -19.35 8.58 -10.67
CA THR A 40 -19.96 7.94 -9.49
C THR A 40 -20.81 6.73 -9.92
N PRO A 41 -20.52 5.54 -9.40
CA PRO A 41 -21.34 4.36 -9.72
C PRO A 41 -22.77 4.54 -9.18
N ALA A 42 -23.75 4.31 -10.03
CA ALA A 42 -25.15 4.28 -9.62
C ALA A 42 -25.49 2.91 -9.00
N ASN A 43 -26.29 2.91 -7.93
CA ASN A 43 -26.94 1.71 -7.41
C ASN A 43 -26.00 0.51 -7.14
N ASP A 44 -24.93 0.71 -6.37
CA ASP A 44 -23.97 -0.35 -6.00
C ASP A 44 -23.26 -1.05 -7.18
N GLN A 45 -23.27 -0.48 -8.34
CA GLN A 45 -22.47 -0.95 -9.47
C GLN A 45 -20.99 -0.87 -9.13
N ARG A 46 -20.26 -1.98 -9.33
CA ARG A 46 -18.83 -2.07 -9.03
C ARG A 46 -17.93 -1.78 -10.23
N GLN A 47 -18.54 -1.58 -11.38
CA GLN A 47 -17.87 -1.25 -12.64
C GLN A 47 -18.75 -0.27 -13.41
N THR A 48 -18.11 0.74 -14.00
CA THR A 48 -18.75 1.71 -14.90
C THR A 48 -17.77 2.01 -16.03
N GLU A 49 -18.12 2.88 -16.97
CA GLU A 49 -17.19 3.35 -17.98
C GLU A 49 -15.93 3.97 -17.36
N GLY A 50 -16.07 4.74 -16.26
CA GLY A 50 -14.95 5.39 -15.56
C GLY A 50 -14.31 4.54 -14.46
N VAL A 51 -15.00 3.54 -13.90
CA VAL A 51 -14.52 2.68 -12.81
C VAL A 51 -14.23 1.28 -13.32
N ALA A 52 -12.96 0.90 -13.36
CA ALA A 52 -12.54 -0.42 -13.82
C ALA A 52 -12.96 -1.52 -12.82
N TRP A 53 -12.75 -1.28 -11.54
CA TRP A 53 -13.21 -2.14 -10.46
C TRP A 53 -13.27 -1.40 -9.12
N TRP A 54 -14.07 -1.92 -8.22
CA TRP A 54 -14.24 -1.40 -6.87
C TRP A 54 -14.43 -2.53 -5.86
N ARG A 55 -13.78 -2.39 -4.72
CA ARG A 55 -13.99 -3.24 -3.55
C ARG A 55 -14.39 -2.35 -2.36
N SER A 56 -15.45 -2.74 -1.66
CA SER A 56 -15.94 -2.00 -0.48
C SER A 56 -15.03 -2.14 0.74
N MET A 57 -14.19 -3.19 0.75
CA MET A 57 -13.23 -3.50 1.81
C MET A 57 -11.88 -3.87 1.20
N GLY A 58 -10.80 -3.69 1.97
CA GLY A 58 -9.45 -4.07 1.56
C GLY A 58 -8.53 -2.90 1.24
N GLY A 59 -9.02 -1.67 1.35
CA GLY A 59 -8.19 -0.47 1.32
C GLY A 59 -7.47 -0.24 2.66
N PRO A 60 -6.34 0.46 2.66
CA PRO A 60 -5.60 0.85 3.86
C PRO A 60 -6.28 2.05 4.54
N TYR A 61 -5.99 2.25 5.82
CA TYR A 61 -6.48 3.44 6.56
C TYR A 61 -5.57 4.65 6.35
N VAL A 62 -4.28 4.50 6.56
CA VAL A 62 -3.29 5.59 6.53
C VAL A 62 -2.25 5.42 5.43
N THR A 63 -1.77 4.20 5.24
CA THR A 63 -0.73 3.90 4.26
C THR A 63 -1.22 4.05 2.83
N SER A 64 -0.38 4.56 1.94
CA SER A 64 -0.67 4.49 0.50
C SER A 64 -0.35 3.09 -0.03
N PRO A 65 -1.11 2.55 -0.97
CA PRO A 65 -0.71 1.37 -1.72
C PRO A 65 0.56 1.61 -2.52
N ILE A 66 1.18 0.54 -3.04
CA ILE A 66 2.24 0.65 -4.03
C ILE A 66 1.96 -0.27 -5.21
N ALA A 67 2.11 0.24 -6.41
CA ALA A 67 1.93 -0.51 -7.64
C ALA A 67 3.31 -0.86 -8.24
N ILE A 68 3.52 -2.15 -8.53
CA ILE A 68 4.74 -2.65 -9.16
C ILE A 68 4.31 -3.66 -10.24
N ASP A 69 4.73 -3.41 -11.45
CA ASP A 69 4.34 -4.20 -12.61
C ASP A 69 2.81 -4.30 -12.72
N ARG A 70 2.28 -5.52 -12.68
CA ARG A 70 0.85 -5.81 -12.75
C ARG A 70 0.17 -5.94 -11.38
N TYR A 71 0.86 -5.69 -10.29
CA TYR A 71 0.37 -5.93 -8.94
C TYR A 71 0.21 -4.63 -8.14
N LEU A 72 -0.84 -4.58 -7.33
CA LEU A 72 -1.11 -3.54 -6.36
C LEU A 72 -0.98 -4.11 -4.95
N TYR A 73 0.00 -3.64 -4.21
CA TYR A 73 0.28 -4.07 -2.84
C TYR A 73 -0.30 -3.07 -1.86
N VAL A 74 -1.09 -3.57 -0.94
CA VAL A 74 -1.84 -2.78 0.04
C VAL A 74 -1.45 -3.22 1.44
N PRO A 75 -0.54 -2.50 2.11
CA PRO A 75 -0.28 -2.71 3.52
C PRO A 75 -1.48 -2.26 4.34
N LEU A 76 -1.91 -3.09 5.27
CA LEU A 76 -3.02 -2.79 6.17
C LEU A 76 -2.48 -2.49 7.58
N ASP A 77 -3.17 -1.61 8.29
CA ASP A 77 -2.72 -1.00 9.55
C ASP A 77 -2.33 -2.00 10.64
N ARG A 78 -2.83 -3.23 10.56
CA ARG A 78 -2.59 -4.29 11.56
C ARG A 78 -1.47 -5.26 11.17
N GLY A 79 -0.49 -4.80 10.41
CA GLY A 79 0.67 -5.62 10.08
C GLY A 79 0.38 -6.73 9.09
N THR A 80 -0.50 -6.51 8.12
CA THR A 80 -0.76 -7.47 7.05
C THR A 80 -0.60 -6.83 5.67
N LEU A 81 -0.30 -7.64 4.67
CA LEU A 81 -0.18 -7.24 3.28
C LEU A 81 -1.20 -7.99 2.42
N THR A 82 -1.94 -7.25 1.60
CA THR A 82 -2.79 -7.79 0.54
C THR A 82 -2.22 -7.41 -0.82
N CYS A 83 -2.30 -8.31 -1.77
CA CYS A 83 -1.90 -8.08 -3.15
C CYS A 83 -3.08 -8.32 -4.09
N TYR A 84 -3.31 -7.37 -4.97
CA TYR A 84 -4.30 -7.47 -6.05
C TYR A 84 -3.61 -7.49 -7.40
N GLU A 85 -4.21 -8.16 -8.35
CA GLU A 85 -3.95 -7.93 -9.75
C GLU A 85 -4.50 -6.55 -10.11
N ALA A 86 -3.64 -5.64 -10.58
CA ALA A 86 -3.97 -4.22 -10.69
C ALA A 86 -5.12 -3.95 -11.67
N LEU A 87 -5.15 -4.62 -12.83
CA LEU A 87 -6.14 -4.34 -13.87
C LEU A 87 -7.53 -4.89 -13.53
N THR A 88 -7.61 -5.99 -12.79
CA THR A 88 -8.87 -6.71 -12.55
C THR A 88 -9.40 -6.59 -11.12
N GLY A 89 -8.55 -6.21 -10.16
CA GLY A 89 -8.88 -6.22 -8.74
C GLY A 89 -9.00 -7.62 -8.14
N GLN A 90 -8.58 -8.67 -8.87
CA GLN A 90 -8.54 -10.02 -8.33
C GLN A 90 -7.52 -10.13 -7.22
N VAL A 91 -7.88 -10.85 -6.16
CA VAL A 91 -6.97 -11.11 -5.04
C VAL A 91 -5.91 -12.11 -5.47
N VAL A 92 -4.64 -11.73 -5.37
CA VAL A 92 -3.49 -12.63 -5.57
C VAL A 92 -3.18 -13.34 -4.26
N TYR A 93 -3.04 -12.57 -3.18
CA TYR A 93 -3.02 -13.06 -1.81
C TYR A 93 -3.62 -12.01 -0.86
N GLU A 94 -4.23 -12.45 0.22
CA GLU A 94 -4.98 -11.57 1.12
C GLU A 94 -4.46 -11.68 2.56
N ARG A 95 -4.29 -10.52 3.20
CA ARG A 95 -3.98 -10.37 4.63
C ARG A 95 -2.82 -11.24 5.12
N GLN A 96 -1.79 -11.39 4.31
CA GLN A 96 -0.59 -12.13 4.70
C GLN A 96 0.11 -11.40 5.86
N PRO A 97 0.41 -12.09 6.98
CA PRO A 97 0.99 -11.45 8.15
C PRO A 97 2.44 -11.02 7.89
N LEU A 98 2.75 -9.80 8.32
CA LEU A 98 4.11 -9.26 8.35
C LEU A 98 4.68 -9.41 9.78
N GLY A 99 4.74 -10.66 10.28
CA GLY A 99 5.24 -10.95 11.64
C GLY A 99 4.27 -10.59 12.76
N SER A 100 4.67 -9.79 13.74
CA SER A 100 3.82 -9.36 14.86
C SER A 100 2.75 -8.37 14.40
N ARG A 101 1.66 -8.23 15.20
CA ARG A 101 0.53 -7.33 14.89
C ARG A 101 0.88 -5.85 15.11
N ASN A 102 1.96 -5.40 14.50
CA ASN A 102 2.46 -4.05 14.68
C ASN A 102 1.74 -3.08 13.74
N THR A 103 1.53 -1.86 14.22
CA THR A 103 0.92 -0.80 13.44
C THR A 103 1.81 -0.38 12.28
N ILE A 104 1.20 -0.23 11.10
CA ILE A 104 1.85 0.31 9.90
C ILE A 104 1.18 1.64 9.56
N THR A 105 1.92 2.74 9.69
CA THR A 105 1.48 4.09 9.26
C THR A 105 2.31 4.63 8.11
N ALA A 106 3.57 4.17 8.01
CA ALA A 106 4.46 4.52 6.92
C ALA A 106 4.04 3.82 5.61
N SER A 107 3.90 4.57 4.53
CA SER A 107 3.67 3.98 3.21
C SER A 107 4.89 3.17 2.75
N PRO A 108 4.68 2.06 2.03
CA PRO A 108 5.77 1.26 1.49
C PRO A 108 6.56 2.01 0.44
N VAL A 109 7.80 1.60 0.24
CA VAL A 109 8.63 2.07 -0.88
C VAL A 109 9.19 0.88 -1.64
N ALA A 110 9.41 1.05 -2.94
CA ALA A 110 10.06 0.05 -3.77
C ALA A 110 11.44 0.53 -4.19
N ALA A 111 12.42 -0.36 -4.07
CA ALA A 111 13.77 -0.12 -4.57
C ALA A 111 14.45 -1.47 -4.85
N ASP A 112 15.28 -1.51 -5.88
CA ASP A 112 16.10 -2.67 -6.24
C ASP A 112 15.29 -3.98 -6.28
N GLY A 113 14.12 -3.94 -6.95
CA GLY A 113 13.22 -5.10 -7.09
C GLY A 113 12.63 -5.64 -5.78
N ARG A 114 12.55 -4.82 -4.74
CA ARG A 114 12.02 -5.19 -3.41
C ARG A 114 11.04 -4.15 -2.91
N ILE A 115 10.13 -4.58 -2.04
CA ILE A 115 9.19 -3.72 -1.31
C ILE A 115 9.66 -3.64 0.14
N TYR A 116 9.79 -2.43 0.64
CA TYR A 116 10.15 -2.15 2.04
C TYR A 116 8.92 -1.65 2.77
N ILE A 117 8.45 -2.41 3.76
CA ILE A 117 7.28 -2.09 4.58
C ILE A 117 7.75 -1.94 6.03
N ARG A 118 7.42 -0.82 6.65
CA ARG A 118 7.90 -0.51 7.99
C ARG A 118 6.76 -0.41 8.98
N THR A 119 7.04 -0.92 10.17
CA THR A 119 6.15 -0.80 11.33
C THR A 119 6.60 0.35 12.24
N GLU A 120 5.70 0.83 13.08
CA GLU A 120 6.01 1.92 14.01
C GLU A 120 7.07 1.56 15.04
N ASP A 121 7.19 0.28 15.41
CA ASP A 121 8.16 -0.21 16.39
C ASP A 121 9.54 -0.54 15.80
N GLY A 122 9.79 -0.10 14.57
CA GLY A 122 11.10 -0.11 13.93
C GLY A 122 11.45 -1.32 13.09
N GLU A 123 10.55 -2.28 12.92
CA GLU A 123 10.76 -3.39 11.99
C GLU A 123 10.57 -2.92 10.54
N CYS A 124 11.41 -3.44 9.67
CA CYS A 124 11.35 -3.23 8.22
C CYS A 124 11.32 -4.58 7.53
N TYR A 125 10.18 -4.93 6.97
CA TYR A 125 9.98 -6.14 6.18
C TYR A 125 10.36 -5.87 4.74
N VAL A 126 11.28 -6.68 4.22
CA VAL A 126 11.68 -6.67 2.82
C VAL A 126 10.91 -7.79 2.12
N VAL A 127 10.01 -7.42 1.23
CA VAL A 127 9.11 -8.37 0.55
C VAL A 127 9.47 -8.46 -0.92
N ARG A 128 9.44 -9.68 -1.47
CA ARG A 128 9.60 -9.92 -2.91
C ARG A 128 8.31 -9.53 -3.64
N PRO A 129 8.36 -8.65 -4.66
CA PRO A 129 7.23 -8.47 -5.57
C PRO A 129 6.95 -9.76 -6.34
N GLY A 130 5.65 -10.06 -6.58
CA GLY A 130 5.25 -11.22 -7.36
C GLY A 130 3.95 -11.84 -6.87
N PRO A 131 3.54 -12.96 -7.50
CA PRO A 131 2.28 -13.63 -7.21
C PRO A 131 2.30 -14.44 -5.90
N GLN A 132 3.47 -14.64 -5.32
CA GLN A 132 3.64 -15.37 -4.06
C GLN A 132 4.12 -14.42 -2.97
N PHE A 133 3.53 -14.52 -1.79
CA PHE A 133 3.99 -13.75 -0.64
C PHE A 133 5.28 -14.34 -0.08
N GLU A 134 6.36 -13.54 -0.08
CA GLU A 134 7.67 -13.97 0.43
C GLU A 134 8.34 -12.79 1.16
N ILE A 135 8.68 -13.00 2.43
CA ILE A 135 9.50 -12.07 3.20
C ILE A 135 10.96 -12.49 3.01
N LEU A 136 11.75 -11.63 2.38
CA LEU A 136 13.17 -11.87 2.12
C LEU A 136 14.05 -11.59 3.33
N ALA A 137 13.68 -10.58 4.11
CA ALA A 137 14.41 -10.17 5.31
C ALA A 137 13.52 -9.37 6.24
N VAL A 138 13.87 -9.38 7.51
CA VAL A 138 13.32 -8.47 8.54
C VAL A 138 14.48 -7.77 9.20
N ASN A 139 14.51 -6.45 9.12
CA ASN A 139 15.52 -5.62 9.77
C ASN A 139 14.86 -4.79 10.87
N LYS A 140 15.61 -4.46 11.91
CA LYS A 140 15.09 -3.67 13.04
C LYS A 140 16.03 -2.55 13.41
N LEU A 141 15.45 -1.37 13.63
CA LEU A 141 16.08 -0.24 14.29
C LEU A 141 15.30 0.05 15.57
N ASP A 142 15.99 0.27 16.66
CA ASP A 142 15.38 0.50 17.98
C ASP A 142 14.87 1.96 18.09
N GLU A 143 13.89 2.29 17.27
CA GLU A 143 13.25 3.60 17.25
C GLU A 143 11.85 3.52 16.62
N THR A 144 11.00 4.49 16.98
CA THR A 144 9.66 4.62 16.39
C THR A 144 9.72 5.35 15.04
N PHE A 145 8.98 4.80 14.07
CA PHE A 145 8.90 5.35 12.71
C PHE A 145 7.47 5.47 12.24
N CYS A 146 7.04 6.68 11.89
CA CYS A 146 5.73 6.95 11.29
C CYS A 146 5.83 7.49 9.86
N ALA A 147 7.00 8.01 9.49
CA ALA A 147 7.22 8.59 8.17
C ALA A 147 7.60 7.52 7.13
N SER A 148 7.12 7.69 5.91
CA SER A 148 7.55 6.89 4.77
C SER A 148 9.04 7.09 4.50
N ALA A 149 9.71 6.04 4.02
CA ALA A 149 11.11 6.13 3.62
C ALA A 149 11.25 6.91 2.31
N ALA A 150 12.43 7.47 2.06
CA ALA A 150 12.84 7.99 0.77
C ALA A 150 14.00 7.17 0.22
N VAL A 151 14.04 7.03 -1.12
CA VAL A 151 15.12 6.36 -1.85
C VAL A 151 15.80 7.36 -2.75
N SER A 152 17.11 7.50 -2.63
CA SER A 152 17.89 8.38 -3.48
C SER A 152 19.35 7.92 -3.54
N GLY A 153 19.95 7.95 -4.73
CA GLY A 153 21.36 7.61 -4.94
C GLY A 153 21.75 6.22 -4.40
N GLY A 154 20.88 5.21 -4.54
CA GLY A 154 21.10 3.86 -4.03
C GLY A 154 21.01 3.74 -2.50
N ARG A 155 20.51 4.76 -1.82
CA ARG A 155 20.40 4.82 -0.37
C ARG A 155 18.95 4.95 0.08
N LEU A 156 18.65 4.38 1.25
CA LEU A 156 17.38 4.46 1.92
C LEU A 156 17.49 5.45 3.09
N PHE A 157 16.66 6.48 3.06
CA PHE A 157 16.59 7.50 4.11
C PHE A 157 15.37 7.25 4.98
N LEU A 158 15.57 7.08 6.27
CA LEU A 158 14.55 6.74 7.24
C LEU A 158 14.48 7.81 8.34
N ARG A 159 13.34 8.50 8.43
CA ARG A 159 13.11 9.45 9.52
C ARG A 159 12.48 8.75 10.72
N GLY A 160 13.26 8.49 11.74
CA GLY A 160 12.79 8.08 13.05
C GLY A 160 12.38 9.27 13.91
N ARG A 161 11.87 9.00 15.11
CA ARG A 161 11.44 10.04 16.04
C ARG A 161 12.63 10.91 16.49
N LYS A 162 13.80 10.31 16.69
CA LYS A 162 15.01 10.98 17.20
C LYS A 162 16.05 11.21 16.11
N HIS A 163 16.21 10.28 15.17
CA HIS A 163 17.29 10.26 14.20
C HIS A 163 16.81 10.26 12.76
N LEU A 164 17.68 10.69 11.87
CA LEU A 164 17.59 10.46 10.43
C LEU A 164 18.68 9.43 10.05
N TYR A 165 18.25 8.30 9.52
CA TYR A 165 19.14 7.23 9.09
C TYR A 165 19.36 7.32 7.58
N CYS A 166 20.58 7.03 7.15
CA CYS A 166 20.93 6.85 5.75
C CYS A 166 21.57 5.47 5.62
N ILE A 167 20.88 4.53 4.94
CA ILE A 167 21.29 3.14 4.80
C ILE A 167 21.59 2.87 3.33
N GLY A 168 22.73 2.34 3.03
CA GLY A 168 23.18 1.99 1.68
C GLY A 168 24.66 1.64 1.68
N LYS A 169 25.13 1.13 0.54
CA LYS A 169 26.57 0.92 0.28
C LYS A 169 27.20 2.18 -0.29
#